data_939de6330ab3fa76aef05c00f40b72b9
#
_entry.id   939de6330ab3fa76aef05c00f40b72b9
#
_cell.length_a   1.000
_cell.length_b   1.000
_cell.length_c   1.000
_cell.angle_alpha   90.00
_cell.angle_beta   90.00
_cell.angle_gamma   90.00
#
_symmetry.space_group_name_H-M   'P 1'
#
loop_
_entity.id
_entity.type
_entity.pdbx_description
1 polymer ?
#
loop_
_entity_poly.entity_id
_entity_poly.type
_entity_poly.pdbx_seq_one_letter_code
_entity_poly.pdbx_strand_id
1 'polypeptide(L)'
;MKSFSSPPILVGHSLEGLIAQKLGARGLAKALVLLNSSVTWGTLPTTKQERCLGKMLMSANKFWESTLLPDFETMAKFGLNKLDPSEQRRVFDRLVPESGRVMFELFFWMLDENETTKIDYERVTCPLLFVSGSEDLAIPPSTSRLIAARYGSRATFHEAAGFGHYLTLEPEWKRISELCARWMDSVAA
;
A
#
# COMPACT_ATOMS: atom_id res chain seq x y z
N MET A 1 20.57 4.66 4.77
CA MET A 1 20.54 5.33 3.46
C MET A 1 21.81 6.13 3.11
N LYS A 2 22.80 6.19 4.01
CA LYS A 2 24.10 6.84 3.72
C LYS A 2 25.03 6.02 2.80
N SER A 3 24.61 4.83 2.34
CA SER A 3 25.44 3.92 1.55
C SER A 3 25.24 4.00 0.03
N PHE A 4 24.30 4.83 -0.44
CA PHE A 4 24.04 5.00 -1.87
C PHE A 4 24.70 6.28 -2.37
N SER A 5 25.41 6.21 -3.50
CA SER A 5 26.03 7.37 -4.16
C SER A 5 25.00 8.30 -4.82
N SER A 6 23.79 7.81 -5.07
CA SER A 6 22.64 8.54 -5.60
C SER A 6 21.34 7.98 -4.99
N PRO A 7 20.25 8.76 -4.95
CA PRO A 7 18.96 8.25 -4.45
C PRO A 7 18.50 7.01 -5.23
N PRO A 8 18.07 5.93 -4.55
CA PRO A 8 17.59 4.72 -5.21
C PRO A 8 16.18 4.88 -5.76
N ILE A 9 15.76 3.96 -6.61
CA ILE A 9 14.33 3.71 -6.86
C ILE A 9 13.79 2.92 -5.67
N LEU A 10 12.70 3.38 -5.06
CA LEU A 10 12.05 2.69 -3.95
C LEU A 10 10.84 1.93 -4.47
N VAL A 11 10.74 0.65 -4.10
CA VAL A 11 9.56 -0.18 -4.35
C VAL A 11 8.91 -0.47 -3.00
N GLY A 12 7.64 -0.12 -2.84
CA GLY A 12 6.90 -0.34 -1.61
C GLY A 12 5.53 -0.97 -1.87
N HIS A 13 5.18 -1.98 -1.08
CA HIS A 13 3.88 -2.64 -1.12
C HIS A 13 3.08 -2.26 0.13
N SER A 14 1.79 -1.98 0.00
CA SER A 14 0.90 -1.67 1.12
C SER A 14 1.47 -0.56 2.02
N LEU A 15 1.75 -0.82 3.30
CA LEU A 15 2.34 0.13 4.26
C LEU A 15 3.69 0.69 3.78
N GLU A 16 4.54 -0.17 3.22
CA GLU A 16 5.84 0.26 2.67
C GLU A 16 5.69 1.21 1.50
N GLY A 17 4.55 1.16 0.79
CA GLY A 17 4.21 2.16 -0.24
C GLY A 17 3.98 3.55 0.36
N LEU A 18 3.33 3.66 1.52
CA LEU A 18 3.22 4.91 2.26
C LEU A 18 4.59 5.39 2.76
N ILE A 19 5.41 4.49 3.30
CA ILE A 19 6.78 4.80 3.74
C ILE A 19 7.62 5.32 2.56
N ALA A 20 7.53 4.69 1.40
CA ALA A 20 8.22 5.12 0.19
C ALA A 20 7.81 6.55 -0.22
N GLN A 21 6.52 6.90 -0.15
CA GLN A 21 6.03 8.25 -0.41
C GLN A 21 6.62 9.27 0.59
N LYS A 22 6.67 8.92 1.90
CA LYS A 22 7.31 9.78 2.92
C LYS A 22 8.81 9.98 2.66
N LEU A 23 9.50 8.95 2.20
CA LEU A 23 10.92 9.05 1.83
C LEU A 23 11.10 9.90 0.56
N GLY A 24 10.20 9.75 -0.42
CA GLY A 24 10.16 10.60 -1.62
C GLY A 24 10.00 12.09 -1.27
N ALA A 25 9.10 12.43 -0.35
CA ALA A 25 8.91 13.81 0.14
C ALA A 25 10.14 14.38 0.87
N ARG A 26 11.07 13.51 1.28
CA ARG A 26 12.37 13.90 1.88
C ARG A 26 13.51 13.97 0.84
N GLY A 27 13.21 13.78 -0.45
CA GLY A 27 14.20 13.77 -1.52
C GLY A 27 15.12 12.54 -1.51
N LEU A 28 14.69 11.43 -0.90
CA LEU A 28 15.50 10.23 -0.69
C LEU A 28 15.24 9.15 -1.74
N ALA A 29 14.50 9.47 -2.81
CA ALA A 29 14.20 8.54 -3.90
C ALA A 29 14.39 9.21 -5.26
N LYS A 30 14.96 8.48 -6.22
CA LYS A 30 15.01 8.84 -7.64
C LYS A 30 13.65 8.62 -8.31
N ALA A 31 12.94 7.57 -7.93
CA ALA A 31 11.59 7.23 -8.39
C ALA A 31 10.90 6.33 -7.37
N LEU A 32 9.57 6.23 -7.44
CA LEU A 32 8.76 5.38 -6.55
C LEU A 32 7.94 4.39 -7.36
N VAL A 33 7.95 3.11 -6.98
CA VAL A 33 7.02 2.08 -7.45
C VAL A 33 6.15 1.68 -6.27
N LEU A 34 4.86 1.91 -6.37
CA LEU A 34 3.90 1.81 -5.28
C LEU A 34 2.88 0.72 -5.63
N LEU A 35 3.03 -0.45 -5.00
CA LEU A 35 2.22 -1.65 -5.22
C LEU A 35 1.11 -1.70 -4.17
N ASN A 36 -0.15 -1.54 -4.56
CA ASN A 36 -1.29 -1.52 -3.61
C ASN A 36 -0.99 -0.68 -2.36
N SER A 37 -0.43 0.51 -2.56
CA SER A 37 0.05 1.36 -1.46
C SER A 37 -1.06 1.72 -0.49
N SER A 38 -0.76 1.68 0.81
CA SER A 38 -1.67 2.11 1.86
C SER A 38 -2.12 3.56 1.70
N VAL A 39 -3.26 3.85 2.31
CA VAL A 39 -3.89 5.17 2.31
C VAL A 39 -3.00 6.23 2.94
N THR A 40 -3.17 7.45 2.48
CA THR A 40 -2.52 8.62 3.03
C THR A 40 -3.55 9.49 3.76
N TRP A 41 -3.11 10.30 4.69
CA TRP A 41 -3.96 11.24 5.44
C TRP A 41 -4.88 12.04 4.50
N GLY A 42 -6.14 12.19 4.88
CA GLY A 42 -7.15 12.87 4.08
C GLY A 42 -7.75 12.03 2.94
N THR A 43 -7.48 10.72 2.88
CA THR A 43 -8.09 9.81 1.91
C THR A 43 -9.20 9.01 2.56
N LEU A 44 -10.45 9.26 2.18
CA LEU A 44 -11.60 8.54 2.68
C LEU A 44 -11.79 7.21 1.95
N PRO A 45 -12.32 6.17 2.63
CA PRO A 45 -12.63 4.88 2.01
C PRO A 45 -13.69 5.05 0.91
N THR A 46 -13.42 4.50 -0.27
CA THR A 46 -14.29 4.59 -1.45
C THR A 46 -15.29 3.44 -1.53
N THR A 47 -15.01 2.30 -0.88
CA THR A 47 -15.84 1.08 -0.97
C THR A 47 -16.47 0.68 0.35
N LYS A 48 -17.49 -0.21 0.27
CA LYS A 48 -18.09 -0.82 1.46
C LYS A 48 -17.10 -1.75 2.18
N GLN A 49 -16.22 -2.42 1.42
CA GLN A 49 -15.22 -3.35 1.92
C GLN A 49 -14.20 -2.63 2.81
N GLU A 50 -13.63 -1.51 2.36
CA GLU A 50 -12.72 -0.69 3.19
C GLU A 50 -13.41 -0.23 4.49
N ARG A 51 -14.66 0.23 4.40
CA ARG A 51 -15.42 0.63 5.60
C ARG A 51 -15.69 -0.54 6.53
N CYS A 52 -15.92 -1.75 5.99
CA CYS A 52 -16.09 -2.96 6.79
C CYS A 52 -14.82 -3.30 7.56
N LEU A 53 -13.65 -3.27 6.90
CA LEU A 53 -12.35 -3.52 7.53
C LEU A 53 -12.08 -2.52 8.66
N GLY A 54 -12.34 -1.24 8.46
CA GLY A 54 -12.22 -0.22 9.51
C GLY A 54 -13.15 -0.50 10.71
N LYS A 55 -14.41 -0.89 10.46
CA LYS A 55 -15.34 -1.27 11.54
C LYS A 55 -14.90 -2.50 12.33
N MET A 56 -14.32 -3.49 11.65
CA MET A 56 -13.77 -4.69 12.33
C MET A 56 -12.63 -4.30 13.27
N LEU A 57 -11.72 -3.44 12.85
CA LEU A 57 -10.66 -2.92 13.73
C LEU A 57 -11.25 -2.19 14.94
N MET A 58 -12.24 -1.32 14.75
CA MET A 58 -12.89 -0.58 15.84
C MET A 58 -13.63 -1.47 16.85
N SER A 59 -14.04 -2.67 16.47
CA SER A 59 -14.71 -3.60 17.39
C SER A 59 -13.77 -4.19 18.45
N ALA A 60 -12.47 -4.16 18.21
CA ALA A 60 -11.45 -4.56 19.16
C ALA A 60 -11.16 -3.38 20.13
N ASN A 61 -11.48 -3.57 21.42
CA ASN A 61 -11.34 -2.51 22.43
C ASN A 61 -9.89 -2.03 22.51
N LYS A 62 -9.69 -0.71 22.32
CA LYS A 62 -8.40 -0.02 22.40
C LYS A 62 -7.27 -0.72 21.61
N PHE A 63 -7.59 -1.24 20.42
CA PHE A 63 -6.63 -1.99 19.60
C PHE A 63 -5.32 -1.23 19.33
N TRP A 64 -5.36 0.11 19.34
CA TRP A 64 -4.20 0.99 19.12
C TRP A 64 -3.19 0.98 20.27
N GLU A 65 -3.52 0.42 21.43
CA GLU A 65 -2.63 0.26 22.59
C GLU A 65 -1.99 -1.13 22.63
N SER A 66 -2.29 -1.99 21.66
CA SER A 66 -1.90 -3.40 21.66
C SER A 66 -1.26 -3.84 20.35
N THR A 67 -0.71 -5.04 20.36
CA THR A 67 -0.27 -5.76 19.18
C THR A 67 -1.45 -6.53 18.60
N LEU A 68 -1.69 -6.40 17.30
CA LEU A 68 -2.74 -7.10 16.59
C LEU A 68 -2.22 -8.42 16.03
N LEU A 69 -2.83 -9.51 16.42
CA LEU A 69 -2.61 -10.81 15.78
C LEU A 69 -3.41 -10.87 14.47
N PRO A 70 -2.83 -11.39 13.39
CA PRO A 70 -3.60 -11.60 12.16
C PRO A 70 -4.73 -12.60 12.39
N ASP A 71 -5.89 -12.33 11.81
CA ASP A 71 -7.03 -13.24 11.76
C ASP A 71 -7.11 -13.88 10.38
N PHE A 72 -7.18 -15.22 10.34
CA PHE A 72 -7.13 -15.95 9.07
C PHE A 72 -8.30 -15.61 8.14
N GLU A 73 -9.53 -15.56 8.65
CA GLU A 73 -10.71 -15.28 7.84
C GLU A 73 -10.66 -13.87 7.23
N THR A 74 -10.21 -12.90 8.03
CA THR A 74 -10.02 -11.52 7.58
C THR A 74 -8.92 -11.44 6.51
N MET A 75 -7.78 -12.08 6.74
CA MET A 75 -6.67 -12.09 5.79
C MET A 75 -7.02 -12.81 4.49
N ALA A 76 -7.65 -13.98 4.58
CA ALA A 76 -8.10 -14.74 3.41
C ALA A 76 -9.08 -13.94 2.55
N LYS A 77 -9.99 -13.20 3.20
CA LYS A 77 -11.02 -12.41 2.52
C LYS A 77 -10.49 -11.13 1.90
N PHE A 78 -9.70 -10.34 2.61
CA PHE A 78 -9.34 -8.98 2.20
C PHE A 78 -7.95 -8.88 1.59
N GLY A 79 -6.99 -9.65 2.07
CA GLY A 79 -5.60 -9.59 1.61
C GLY A 79 -5.24 -10.70 0.63
N LEU A 80 -5.61 -11.94 0.94
CA LEU A 80 -5.18 -13.13 0.20
C LEU A 80 -6.26 -13.67 -0.75
N ASN A 81 -7.26 -12.88 -1.07
CA ASN A 81 -8.46 -13.27 -1.80
C ASN A 81 -8.21 -13.82 -3.22
N LYS A 82 -7.02 -13.63 -3.77
CA LYS A 82 -6.62 -14.13 -5.10
C LYS A 82 -5.70 -15.36 -5.05
N LEU A 83 -5.33 -15.81 -3.85
CA LEU A 83 -4.57 -17.04 -3.66
C LEU A 83 -5.51 -18.23 -3.45
N ASP A 84 -5.09 -19.41 -3.87
CA ASP A 84 -5.82 -20.63 -3.51
C ASP A 84 -5.74 -20.91 -2.00
N PRO A 85 -6.66 -21.73 -1.43
CA PRO A 85 -6.73 -21.94 0.02
C PRO A 85 -5.44 -22.48 0.65
N SER A 86 -4.66 -23.27 -0.07
CA SER A 86 -3.39 -23.82 0.43
C SER A 86 -2.32 -22.73 0.51
N GLU A 87 -2.23 -21.87 -0.49
CA GLU A 87 -1.32 -20.73 -0.51
C GLU A 87 -1.75 -19.64 0.50
N GLN A 88 -3.06 -19.40 0.65
CA GLN A 88 -3.58 -18.52 1.72
C GLN A 88 -3.06 -18.96 3.09
N ARG A 89 -3.16 -20.27 3.39
CA ARG A 89 -2.68 -20.83 4.66
C ARG A 89 -1.18 -20.69 4.80
N ARG A 90 -0.43 -21.03 3.75
CA ARG A 90 1.03 -20.95 3.73
C ARG A 90 1.54 -19.53 3.96
N VAL A 91 0.89 -18.54 3.36
CA VAL A 91 1.24 -17.12 3.56
C VAL A 91 0.85 -16.68 4.97
N PHE A 92 -0.37 -17.02 5.40
CA PHE A 92 -0.88 -16.64 6.73
C PHE A 92 0.02 -17.15 7.87
N ASP A 93 0.49 -18.39 7.79
CA ASP A 93 1.35 -18.99 8.83
C ASP A 93 2.72 -18.30 8.97
N ARG A 94 3.06 -17.40 8.04
CA ARG A 94 4.28 -16.56 8.06
C ARG A 94 4.03 -15.14 8.52
N LEU A 95 2.77 -14.75 8.69
CA LEU A 95 2.44 -13.41 9.17
C LEU A 95 2.87 -13.28 10.63
N VAL A 96 3.35 -12.10 10.95
CA VAL A 96 3.71 -11.72 12.31
C VAL A 96 2.70 -10.71 12.86
N PRO A 97 2.64 -10.54 14.18
CA PRO A 97 1.79 -9.52 14.77
C PRO A 97 2.14 -8.11 14.29
N GLU A 98 1.12 -7.28 14.11
CA GLU A 98 1.25 -5.89 13.64
C GLU A 98 0.98 -4.90 14.79
N SER A 99 1.50 -3.70 14.67
CA SER A 99 1.24 -2.62 15.62
C SER A 99 -0.20 -2.09 15.47
N GLY A 100 -0.99 -2.19 16.52
CA GLY A 100 -2.31 -1.59 16.54
C GLY A 100 -2.27 -0.07 16.36
N ARG A 101 -1.19 0.59 16.83
CA ARG A 101 -0.98 2.02 16.63
C ARG A 101 -0.81 2.38 15.16
N VAL A 102 -0.03 1.61 14.41
CA VAL A 102 0.14 1.80 12.96
C VAL A 102 -1.21 1.63 12.23
N MET A 103 -1.97 0.60 12.57
CA MET A 103 -3.30 0.38 11.98
C MET A 103 -4.28 1.50 12.32
N PHE A 104 -4.20 2.07 13.52
CA PHE A 104 -4.98 3.25 13.89
C PHE A 104 -4.61 4.47 13.04
N GLU A 105 -3.35 4.79 12.92
CA GLU A 105 -2.85 5.93 12.14
C GLU A 105 -3.19 5.80 10.64
N LEU A 106 -3.27 4.57 10.12
CA LEU A 106 -3.67 4.32 8.73
C LEU A 106 -5.19 4.47 8.52
N PHE A 107 -6.00 3.76 9.29
CA PHE A 107 -7.44 3.65 9.03
C PHE A 107 -8.26 4.73 9.72
N PHE A 108 -7.73 5.34 10.78
CA PHE A 108 -8.39 6.38 11.57
C PHE A 108 -7.58 7.67 11.60
N TRP A 109 -6.92 7.96 10.50
CA TRP A 109 -6.05 9.12 10.32
C TRP A 109 -6.71 10.44 10.78
N MET A 110 -8.04 10.58 10.68
CA MET A 110 -8.77 11.77 11.14
C MET A 110 -8.73 11.97 12.66
N LEU A 111 -8.37 10.94 13.42
CA LEU A 111 -8.21 10.96 14.88
C LEU A 111 -6.73 11.02 15.29
N ASP A 112 -5.81 10.98 14.35
CA ASP A 112 -4.37 11.07 14.61
C ASP A 112 -3.92 12.53 14.59
N GLU A 113 -3.77 13.12 15.78
CA GLU A 113 -3.32 14.52 15.97
C GLU A 113 -1.91 14.78 15.39
N ASN A 114 -1.08 13.74 15.23
CA ASN A 114 0.27 13.86 14.68
C ASN A 114 0.29 13.87 13.16
N GLU A 115 -0.85 13.62 12.49
CA GLU A 115 -0.94 13.51 11.04
C GLU A 115 0.13 12.55 10.45
N THR A 116 0.38 11.41 11.15
CA THR A 116 1.50 10.50 10.88
C THR A 116 1.53 10.00 9.43
N THR A 117 0.35 9.79 8.82
CA THR A 117 0.23 9.32 7.43
C THR A 117 0.14 10.44 6.39
N LYS A 118 0.31 11.69 6.80
CA LYS A 118 0.29 12.86 5.90
C LYS A 118 1.51 12.88 5.00
N ILE A 119 1.27 13.14 3.72
CA ILE A 119 2.31 13.35 2.71
C ILE A 119 2.24 14.78 2.22
N ASP A 120 3.38 15.43 2.16
CA ASP A 120 3.55 16.67 1.40
C ASP A 120 3.81 16.31 -0.06
N TYR A 121 2.73 16.29 -0.84
CA TYR A 121 2.76 15.84 -2.25
C TYR A 121 3.65 16.70 -3.13
N GLU A 122 3.74 18.02 -2.84
CA GLU A 122 4.56 18.93 -3.62
C GLU A 122 6.05 18.67 -3.45
N ARG A 123 6.45 18.14 -2.30
CA ARG A 123 7.84 17.76 -2.04
C ARG A 123 8.25 16.46 -2.67
N VAL A 124 7.31 15.64 -3.15
CA VAL A 124 7.64 14.44 -3.93
C VAL A 124 7.85 14.84 -5.38
N THR A 125 9.07 15.17 -5.74
CA THR A 125 9.40 15.70 -7.08
C THR A 125 9.78 14.62 -8.09
N CYS A 126 10.06 13.40 -7.64
CA CYS A 126 10.41 12.27 -8.49
C CYS A 126 9.18 11.63 -9.15
N PRO A 127 9.34 10.91 -10.28
CA PRO A 127 8.24 10.15 -10.90
C PRO A 127 7.75 8.99 -10.02
N LEU A 128 6.45 8.68 -10.12
CA LEU A 128 5.81 7.61 -9.38
C LEU A 128 5.03 6.68 -10.31
N LEU A 129 5.14 5.38 -10.08
CA LEU A 129 4.24 4.36 -10.64
C LEU A 129 3.37 3.81 -9.52
N PHE A 130 2.06 3.98 -9.66
CA PHE A 130 1.07 3.25 -8.85
C PHE A 130 0.62 2.03 -9.62
N VAL A 131 0.72 0.86 -9.00
CA VAL A 131 0.12 -0.38 -9.51
C VAL A 131 -0.89 -0.87 -8.49
N SER A 132 -2.15 -0.99 -8.89
CA SER A 132 -3.24 -1.38 -7.99
C SER A 132 -4.01 -2.55 -8.57
N GLY A 133 -4.17 -3.63 -7.79
CA GLY A 133 -4.96 -4.78 -8.19
C GLY A 133 -6.44 -4.42 -8.35
N SER A 134 -7.07 -4.81 -9.46
CA SER A 134 -8.48 -4.51 -9.71
C SER A 134 -9.42 -5.19 -8.72
N GLU A 135 -8.95 -6.25 -8.06
CA GLU A 135 -9.69 -7.04 -7.06
C GLU A 135 -9.10 -6.90 -5.64
N ASP A 136 -8.33 -5.83 -5.41
CA ASP A 136 -7.85 -5.49 -4.06
C ASP A 136 -9.03 -5.03 -3.20
N LEU A 137 -9.35 -5.82 -2.16
CA LEU A 137 -10.43 -5.54 -1.21
C LEU A 137 -9.95 -4.80 0.05
N ALA A 138 -8.62 -4.70 0.24
CA ALA A 138 -8.01 -3.96 1.35
C ALA A 138 -7.81 -2.48 0.97
N ILE A 139 -7.16 -2.23 -0.17
CA ILE A 139 -6.93 -0.88 -0.74
C ILE A 139 -7.40 -0.87 -2.20
N PRO A 140 -8.69 -0.64 -2.46
CA PRO A 140 -9.25 -0.73 -3.80
C PRO A 140 -8.61 0.25 -4.79
N PRO A 141 -8.60 -0.07 -6.10
CA PRO A 141 -8.00 0.81 -7.11
C PRO A 141 -8.64 2.20 -7.17
N SER A 142 -9.93 2.33 -6.79
CA SER A 142 -10.59 3.63 -6.65
C SER A 142 -9.92 4.53 -5.60
N THR A 143 -9.55 3.98 -4.46
CA THR A 143 -8.81 4.70 -3.39
C THR A 143 -7.40 5.03 -3.82
N SER A 144 -6.67 4.06 -4.40
CA SER A 144 -5.31 4.28 -4.92
C SER A 144 -5.28 5.35 -6.02
N ARG A 145 -6.29 5.40 -6.90
CA ARG A 145 -6.43 6.40 -7.96
C ARG A 145 -6.60 7.81 -7.40
N LEU A 146 -7.37 7.97 -6.30
CA LEU A 146 -7.50 9.26 -5.62
C LEU A 146 -6.16 9.75 -5.06
N ILE A 147 -5.35 8.85 -4.52
CA ILE A 147 -4.02 9.19 -4.00
C ILE A 147 -3.09 9.56 -5.16
N ALA A 148 -3.04 8.75 -6.22
CA ALA A 148 -2.22 9.01 -7.39
C ALA A 148 -2.54 10.38 -8.04
N ALA A 149 -3.81 10.76 -8.12
CA ALA A 149 -4.25 12.03 -8.67
C ALA A 149 -3.66 13.26 -7.95
N ARG A 150 -3.32 13.14 -6.67
CA ARG A 150 -2.69 14.23 -5.88
C ARG A 150 -1.27 14.57 -6.35
N TYR A 151 -0.62 13.68 -7.10
CA TYR A 151 0.72 13.90 -7.65
C TYR A 151 0.71 14.53 -9.05
N GLY A 152 -0.47 14.69 -9.66
CA GLY A 152 -0.61 15.24 -11.02
C GLY A 152 0.16 14.42 -12.06
N SER A 153 0.86 15.10 -12.97
CA SER A 153 1.62 14.44 -14.05
C SER A 153 2.83 13.62 -13.62
N ARG A 154 3.24 13.70 -12.36
CA ARG A 154 4.35 12.90 -11.80
C ARG A 154 3.95 11.44 -11.58
N ALA A 155 2.65 11.14 -11.43
CA ALA A 155 2.17 9.80 -11.19
C ALA A 155 1.64 9.13 -12.46
N THR A 156 2.16 7.95 -12.75
CA THR A 156 1.55 6.99 -13.66
C THR A 156 0.71 6.01 -12.85
N PHE A 157 -0.54 5.79 -13.23
CA PHE A 157 -1.43 4.84 -12.55
C PHE A 157 -1.75 3.67 -13.47
N HIS A 158 -1.52 2.45 -12.96
CA HIS A 158 -1.85 1.20 -13.66
C HIS A 158 -2.78 0.34 -12.78
N GLU A 159 -3.96 0.02 -13.30
CA GLU A 159 -4.87 -0.94 -12.70
C GLU A 159 -4.57 -2.34 -13.24
N ALA A 160 -4.08 -3.22 -12.36
CA ALA A 160 -3.69 -4.58 -12.70
C ALA A 160 -4.92 -5.50 -12.68
N ALA A 161 -5.46 -5.80 -13.86
CA ALA A 161 -6.66 -6.63 -14.01
C ALA A 161 -6.47 -8.04 -13.44
N GLY A 162 -7.40 -8.47 -12.57
CA GLY A 162 -7.45 -9.79 -11.96
C GLY A 162 -6.59 -9.95 -10.71
N PHE A 163 -5.79 -8.95 -10.32
CA PHE A 163 -4.94 -9.00 -9.13
C PHE A 163 -5.66 -8.46 -7.88
N GLY A 164 -5.34 -9.05 -6.72
CA GLY A 164 -5.75 -8.62 -5.39
C GLY A 164 -4.67 -7.81 -4.68
N HIS A 165 -4.68 -7.86 -3.33
CA HIS A 165 -3.78 -7.06 -2.51
C HIS A 165 -2.32 -7.54 -2.56
N TYR A 166 -2.08 -8.86 -2.51
CA TYR A 166 -0.74 -9.46 -2.52
C TYR A 166 -0.27 -9.81 -3.95
N LEU A 167 -0.43 -8.87 -4.88
CA LEU A 167 -0.13 -9.04 -6.30
C LEU A 167 1.28 -9.59 -6.61
N THR A 168 2.22 -9.47 -5.68
CA THR A 168 3.59 -10.04 -5.80
C THR A 168 3.66 -11.52 -5.45
N LEU A 169 2.63 -12.09 -4.83
CA LEU A 169 2.53 -13.50 -4.45
C LEU A 169 1.52 -14.27 -5.32
N GLU A 170 0.73 -13.58 -6.12
CA GLU A 170 -0.30 -14.16 -6.95
C GLU A 170 0.27 -14.85 -8.20
N PRO A 171 -0.42 -15.83 -8.80
CA PRO A 171 0.14 -16.69 -9.85
C PRO A 171 0.79 -15.96 -11.02
N GLU A 172 0.23 -14.82 -11.43
CA GLU A 172 0.73 -14.03 -12.57
C GLU A 172 1.67 -12.88 -12.16
N TRP A 173 2.26 -12.90 -10.97
CA TRP A 173 3.12 -11.84 -10.44
C TRP A 173 4.21 -11.36 -11.40
N LYS A 174 4.66 -12.22 -12.33
CA LYS A 174 5.66 -11.87 -13.36
C LYS A 174 5.19 -10.72 -14.26
N ARG A 175 3.89 -10.64 -14.57
CA ARG A 175 3.33 -9.52 -15.35
C ARG A 175 3.53 -8.18 -14.62
N ILE A 176 3.40 -8.19 -13.30
CA ILE A 176 3.63 -7.01 -12.47
C ILE A 176 5.10 -6.64 -12.44
N SER A 177 5.99 -7.62 -12.27
CA SER A 177 7.44 -7.37 -12.24
C SER A 177 7.95 -6.82 -13.59
N GLU A 178 7.48 -7.36 -14.71
CA GLU A 178 7.82 -6.87 -16.05
C GLU A 178 7.30 -5.46 -16.33
N LEU A 179 6.06 -5.15 -15.88
CA LEU A 179 5.50 -3.80 -15.95
C LEU A 179 6.39 -2.80 -15.19
N CYS A 180 6.71 -3.14 -13.94
CA CYS A 180 7.55 -2.29 -13.09
C CYS A 180 8.95 -2.11 -13.68
N ALA A 181 9.58 -3.19 -14.18
CA ALA A 181 10.89 -3.13 -14.80
C ALA A 181 10.91 -2.17 -16.01
N ARG A 182 9.98 -2.35 -16.96
CA ARG A 182 9.87 -1.46 -18.12
C ARG A 182 9.69 0.00 -17.73
N TRP A 183 8.86 0.25 -16.71
CA TRP A 183 8.66 1.63 -16.25
C TRP A 183 9.92 2.18 -15.56
N MET A 184 10.59 1.39 -14.72
CA MET A 184 11.84 1.79 -14.06
C MET A 184 12.93 2.11 -15.09
N ASP A 185 13.06 1.33 -16.16
CA ASP A 185 14.01 1.58 -17.26
C ASP A 185 13.71 2.91 -17.95
N SER A 186 12.43 3.23 -18.17
CA SER A 186 12.01 4.48 -18.83
C SER A 186 12.29 5.75 -18.01
N VAL A 187 12.40 5.65 -16.68
CA VAL A 187 12.68 6.79 -15.78
C VAL A 187 14.13 6.80 -15.27
N ALA A 188 14.90 5.75 -15.56
CA ALA A 188 16.32 5.67 -15.21
C ALA A 188 17.21 6.33 -16.25
N ALA A 189 16.73 6.42 -17.50
CA ALA A 189 17.41 7.10 -18.61
C ALA A 189 17.40 8.63 -18.43
#